data_f4e6a1a7dc6d7b1cd4dd727ed0674e6c
#
_entry.id   f4e6a1a7dc6d7b1cd4dd727ed0674e6c
#
_cell.length_a   1.000
_cell.length_b   1.000
_cell.length_c   1.000
_cell.angle_alpha   90.00
_cell.angle_beta   90.00
_cell.angle_gamma   90.00
#
_symmetry.space_group_name_H-M   'P 1'
#
loop_
_entity.id
_entity.type
_entity.pdbx_description
1 polymer ?
#
loop_
_entity_poly.entity_id
_entity_poly.type
_entity_poly.pdbx_seq_one_letter_code
_entity_poly.pdbx_strand_id
1 'polypeptide(L)'
;MAVFQPFCAVRPKPQYARDVAALPYDVMNSEEAREAVQGKPLSFLHVDKAEIDLPRDVDPYDDSVYAKARENLLALSENGYLLQDAAPCFYLYRQIMDGRSQTGLVGCASIDDYLNDVIKKHEFTRADKE
;
A
#
# COMPACT_ATOMS: atom_id res chain seq x y z
N MET A 1 11.96 -1.56 26.07
CA MET A 1 12.45 -2.09 24.77
C MET A 1 11.25 -2.22 23.87
N ALA A 2 11.31 -1.70 22.64
CA ALA A 2 10.17 -1.73 21.72
C ALA A 2 9.79 -3.16 21.34
N VAL A 3 8.49 -3.42 21.25
CA VAL A 3 7.93 -4.71 20.79
C VAL A 3 7.79 -4.66 19.27
N PHE A 4 8.41 -5.63 18.58
CA PHE A 4 8.37 -5.79 17.14
C PHE A 4 8.08 -7.25 16.80
N GLN A 5 6.98 -7.53 16.10
CA GLN A 5 6.44 -8.87 15.90
C GLN A 5 6.25 -9.22 14.42
N PRO A 6 6.30 -10.53 14.08
CA PRO A 6 5.93 -11.00 12.77
C PRO A 6 4.41 -10.93 12.56
N PHE A 7 3.95 -10.94 11.30
CA PHE A 7 2.53 -10.94 10.95
C PHE A 7 2.28 -11.74 9.65
N CYS A 8 1.02 -12.07 9.38
CA CYS A 8 0.61 -12.73 8.15
C CYS A 8 0.27 -11.65 7.11
N ALA A 9 1.22 -11.31 6.24
CA ALA A 9 0.99 -10.31 5.20
C ALA A 9 0.03 -10.82 4.12
N VAL A 10 -0.74 -9.89 3.55
CA VAL A 10 -1.44 -10.10 2.28
C VAL A 10 -0.52 -9.59 1.17
N ARG A 11 -0.18 -10.47 0.23
CA ARG A 11 0.78 -10.19 -0.83
C ARG A 11 0.28 -10.66 -2.18
N PRO A 12 0.71 -10.04 -3.30
CA PRO A 12 0.48 -10.60 -4.62
C PRO A 12 1.08 -12.02 -4.72
N LYS A 13 0.37 -12.93 -5.36
CA LYS A 13 0.98 -14.20 -5.76
C LYS A 13 2.16 -13.92 -6.70
N PRO A 14 3.25 -14.71 -6.64
CA PRO A 14 4.48 -14.43 -7.40
C PRO A 14 4.26 -14.14 -8.88
N GLN A 15 3.34 -14.88 -9.54
CA GLN A 15 3.03 -14.69 -10.95
C GLN A 15 2.35 -13.36 -11.29
N TYR A 16 1.69 -12.71 -10.32
CA TYR A 16 1.00 -11.44 -10.49
C TYR A 16 1.73 -10.27 -9.85
N ALA A 17 2.82 -10.51 -9.12
CA ALA A 17 3.53 -9.49 -8.37
C ALA A 17 3.94 -8.29 -9.24
N ARG A 18 4.39 -8.55 -10.47
CA ARG A 18 4.78 -7.50 -11.42
C ARG A 18 3.59 -6.64 -11.90
N ASP A 19 2.44 -7.28 -12.08
CA ASP A 19 1.24 -6.60 -12.60
C ASP A 19 0.53 -5.81 -11.50
N VAL A 20 0.64 -6.26 -10.24
CA VAL A 20 0.09 -5.57 -9.07
C VAL A 20 0.99 -4.43 -8.61
N ALA A 21 2.31 -4.58 -8.72
CA ALA A 21 3.27 -3.58 -8.26
C ALA A 21 3.02 -2.22 -8.92
N ALA A 22 3.02 -1.17 -8.12
CA ALA A 22 2.82 0.20 -8.55
C ALA A 22 3.87 1.12 -7.92
N LEU A 23 4.07 2.29 -8.51
CA LEU A 23 4.81 3.37 -7.86
C LEU A 23 4.01 3.91 -6.66
N PRO A 24 4.67 4.51 -5.66
CA PRO A 24 3.99 5.17 -4.56
C PRO A 24 2.97 6.20 -5.06
N TYR A 25 1.82 6.27 -4.40
CA TYR A 25 0.69 7.12 -4.82
C TYR A 25 1.02 8.63 -4.82
N ASP A 26 1.99 9.05 -4.04
CA ASP A 26 2.39 10.45 -3.84
C ASP A 26 3.40 10.98 -4.87
N VAL A 27 3.90 10.12 -5.75
CA VAL A 27 4.83 10.52 -6.82
C VAL A 27 4.16 10.89 -8.13
N MET A 28 2.82 10.84 -8.18
CA MET A 28 2.04 11.16 -9.39
C MET A 28 0.69 11.78 -9.03
N ASN A 29 0.19 12.63 -9.91
CA ASN A 29 -1.18 13.14 -9.83
C ASN A 29 -2.20 12.13 -10.39
N SER A 30 -3.50 12.42 -10.28
CA SER A 30 -4.56 11.48 -10.70
C SER A 30 -4.60 11.25 -12.22
N GLU A 31 -4.24 12.24 -13.05
CA GLU A 31 -4.18 12.07 -14.51
C GLU A 31 -3.00 11.19 -14.92
N GLU A 32 -1.83 11.42 -14.35
CA GLU A 32 -0.65 10.57 -14.54
C GLU A 32 -0.93 9.12 -14.10
N ALA A 33 -1.67 8.95 -12.99
CA ALA A 33 -2.06 7.63 -12.51
C ALA A 33 -3.05 6.94 -13.49
N ARG A 34 -4.02 7.68 -14.06
CA ARG A 34 -4.94 7.16 -15.10
C ARG A 34 -4.18 6.67 -16.34
N GLU A 35 -3.17 7.42 -16.76
CA GLU A 35 -2.31 7.02 -17.89
C GLU A 35 -1.46 5.79 -17.53
N ALA A 36 -0.88 5.76 -16.31
CA ALA A 36 -0.01 4.69 -15.86
C ALA A 36 -0.70 3.33 -15.76
N VAL A 37 -2.03 3.30 -15.51
CA VAL A 37 -2.81 2.05 -15.39
C VAL A 37 -3.44 1.58 -16.70
N GLN A 38 -3.28 2.30 -17.80
CA GLN A 38 -3.83 1.87 -19.09
C GLN A 38 -3.31 0.47 -19.45
N GLY A 39 -4.24 -0.48 -19.64
CA GLY A 39 -3.91 -1.88 -19.89
C GLY A 39 -3.35 -2.66 -18.70
N LYS A 40 -3.43 -2.10 -17.47
CA LYS A 40 -2.93 -2.73 -16.24
C LYS A 40 -4.04 -2.86 -15.19
N PRO A 41 -5.03 -3.73 -15.40
CA PRO A 41 -6.20 -3.82 -14.52
C PRO A 41 -5.89 -4.35 -13.12
N LEU A 42 -4.70 -4.91 -12.88
CA LEU A 42 -4.27 -5.43 -11.59
C LEU A 42 -3.40 -4.44 -10.80
N SER A 43 -3.05 -3.29 -11.37
CA SER A 43 -2.19 -2.31 -10.72
C SER A 43 -2.75 -1.88 -9.36
N PHE A 44 -1.92 -1.87 -8.32
CA PHE A 44 -2.33 -1.43 -6.99
C PHE A 44 -2.72 0.05 -6.92
N LEU A 45 -2.40 0.85 -7.96
CA LEU A 45 -2.91 2.22 -8.09
C LEU A 45 -4.45 2.30 -8.10
N HIS A 46 -5.15 1.27 -8.56
CA HIS A 46 -6.61 1.19 -8.45
C HIS A 46 -7.10 1.11 -6.98
N VAL A 47 -6.21 0.80 -6.04
CA VAL A 47 -6.49 0.83 -4.60
C VAL A 47 -5.98 2.12 -3.97
N ASP A 48 -4.71 2.48 -4.20
CA ASP A 48 -4.08 3.65 -3.57
C ASP A 48 -4.58 4.99 -4.09
N LYS A 49 -5.04 5.03 -5.34
CA LYS A 49 -5.58 6.20 -6.05
C LYS A 49 -6.90 5.86 -6.73
N ALA A 50 -7.84 5.32 -5.96
CA ALA A 50 -9.09 4.78 -6.50
C ALA A 50 -9.97 5.83 -7.22
N GLU A 51 -9.71 7.12 -7.03
CA GLU A 51 -10.33 8.20 -7.80
C GLU A 51 -10.08 8.08 -9.32
N ILE A 52 -9.07 7.32 -9.74
CA ILE A 52 -8.80 7.08 -11.16
C ILE A 52 -9.88 6.25 -11.84
N ASP A 53 -10.64 5.46 -11.09
CA ASP A 53 -11.74 4.62 -11.57
C ASP A 53 -13.10 5.32 -11.47
N LEU A 54 -13.14 6.57 -11.01
CA LEU A 54 -14.31 7.40 -10.85
C LEU A 54 -14.31 8.58 -11.85
N PRO A 55 -15.45 9.28 -12.03
CA PRO A 55 -15.52 10.50 -12.83
C PRO A 55 -14.46 11.53 -12.37
N ARG A 56 -13.97 12.33 -13.33
CA ARG A 56 -12.84 13.27 -13.09
C ARG A 56 -13.18 14.44 -12.16
N ASP A 57 -14.46 14.71 -11.97
CA ASP A 57 -15.00 15.78 -11.12
C ASP A 57 -15.21 15.32 -9.66
N VAL A 58 -14.97 14.05 -9.35
CA VAL A 58 -15.04 13.53 -7.97
C VAL A 58 -13.84 14.03 -7.18
N ASP A 59 -14.11 14.58 -5.99
CA ASP A 59 -13.06 14.97 -5.05
C ASP A 59 -12.29 13.71 -4.60
N PRO A 60 -10.94 13.69 -4.68
CA PRO A 60 -10.12 12.56 -4.22
C PRO A 60 -10.34 12.15 -2.76
N TYR A 61 -10.92 13.01 -1.95
CA TYR A 61 -11.26 12.74 -0.54
C TYR A 61 -12.73 12.41 -0.30
N ASP A 62 -13.53 12.25 -1.37
CA ASP A 62 -14.92 11.83 -1.25
C ASP A 62 -15.05 10.39 -0.76
N ASP A 63 -16.07 10.08 0.03
CA ASP A 63 -16.34 8.74 0.56
C ASP A 63 -16.47 7.67 -0.54
N SER A 64 -16.92 8.06 -1.73
CA SER A 64 -17.01 7.15 -2.88
C SER A 64 -15.64 6.64 -3.34
N VAL A 65 -14.56 7.42 -3.16
CA VAL A 65 -13.18 7.02 -3.46
C VAL A 65 -12.73 5.91 -2.52
N TYR A 66 -13.01 6.05 -1.22
CA TYR A 66 -12.68 5.02 -0.23
C TYR A 66 -13.51 3.75 -0.43
N ALA A 67 -14.79 3.90 -0.79
CA ALA A 67 -15.65 2.76 -1.14
C ALA A 67 -15.09 2.01 -2.37
N LYS A 68 -14.64 2.75 -3.39
CA LYS A 68 -14.04 2.17 -4.60
C LYS A 68 -12.71 1.49 -4.31
N ALA A 69 -11.85 2.10 -3.50
CA ALA A 69 -10.60 1.49 -3.04
C ALA A 69 -10.84 0.14 -2.34
N ARG A 70 -11.83 0.10 -1.45
CA ARG A 70 -12.25 -1.14 -0.78
C ARG A 70 -12.74 -2.20 -1.76
N GLU A 71 -13.62 -1.83 -2.70
CA GLU A 71 -14.12 -2.72 -3.76
C GLU A 71 -12.96 -3.33 -4.55
N ASN A 72 -12.03 -2.49 -5.02
CA ASN A 72 -10.88 -2.93 -5.81
C ASN A 72 -9.95 -3.86 -5.02
N LEU A 73 -9.68 -3.56 -3.74
CA LEU A 73 -8.86 -4.43 -2.87
C LEU A 73 -9.52 -5.79 -2.65
N LEU A 74 -10.83 -5.81 -2.39
CA LEU A 74 -11.59 -7.06 -2.24
C LEU A 74 -11.56 -7.86 -3.53
N ALA A 75 -11.76 -7.23 -4.69
CA ALA A 75 -11.71 -7.89 -6.00
C ALA A 75 -10.35 -8.54 -6.27
N LEU A 76 -9.23 -7.86 -5.93
CA LEU A 76 -7.89 -8.46 -6.05
C LEU A 76 -7.74 -9.71 -5.17
N SER A 77 -8.32 -9.70 -3.97
CA SER A 77 -8.26 -10.83 -3.04
C SER A 77 -9.18 -11.98 -3.46
N GLU A 78 -10.45 -11.70 -3.77
CA GLU A 78 -11.46 -12.69 -4.13
C GLU A 78 -11.16 -13.40 -5.46
N ASN A 79 -10.58 -12.69 -6.41
CA ASN A 79 -10.10 -13.28 -7.66
C ASN A 79 -8.75 -14.01 -7.52
N GLY A 80 -8.20 -14.05 -6.32
CA GLY A 80 -7.01 -14.83 -6.00
C GLY A 80 -5.70 -14.24 -6.55
N TYR A 81 -5.65 -12.94 -6.84
CA TYR A 81 -4.41 -12.24 -7.20
C TYR A 81 -3.55 -11.96 -5.96
N LEU A 82 -4.21 -11.70 -4.82
CA LEU A 82 -3.56 -11.57 -3.52
C LEU A 82 -3.71 -12.85 -2.71
N LEU A 83 -2.75 -13.11 -1.83
CA LEU A 83 -2.73 -14.25 -0.93
C LEU A 83 -2.25 -13.80 0.45
N GLN A 84 -2.96 -14.20 1.49
CA GLN A 84 -2.49 -14.03 2.86
C GLN A 84 -1.54 -15.18 3.23
N ASP A 85 -0.40 -14.85 3.82
CA ASP A 85 0.54 -15.86 4.30
C ASP A 85 -0.08 -16.68 5.44
N ALA A 86 0.17 -17.98 5.43
CA ALA A 86 -0.45 -18.93 6.39
C ALA A 86 0.16 -18.84 7.80
N ALA A 87 1.36 -18.29 7.93
CA ALA A 87 2.07 -18.15 9.21
C ALA A 87 2.67 -16.76 9.35
N PRO A 88 2.76 -16.22 10.59
CA PRO A 88 3.41 -14.94 10.83
C PRO A 88 4.89 -14.98 10.45
N CYS A 89 5.33 -14.00 9.67
CA CYS A 89 6.70 -13.84 9.21
C CYS A 89 7.17 -12.40 9.37
N PHE A 90 8.48 -12.23 9.42
CA PHE A 90 9.10 -10.96 9.09
C PHE A 90 9.40 -10.93 7.59
N TYR A 91 9.37 -9.73 6.98
CA TYR A 91 9.59 -9.59 5.54
C TYR A 91 10.83 -8.74 5.28
N LEU A 92 11.56 -9.09 4.22
CA LEU A 92 12.62 -8.25 3.70
C LEU A 92 12.09 -7.44 2.53
N TYR A 93 12.11 -6.12 2.65
CA TYR A 93 11.69 -5.21 1.62
C TYR A 93 12.91 -4.53 1.00
N ARG A 94 13.18 -4.86 -0.26
CA ARG A 94 14.32 -4.30 -0.99
C ARG A 94 13.84 -3.27 -2.00
N GLN A 95 14.37 -2.07 -1.90
CA GLN A 95 14.20 -1.00 -2.87
C GLN A 95 15.50 -0.78 -3.62
N ILE A 96 15.39 -0.55 -4.94
CA ILE A 96 16.54 -0.22 -5.79
C ILE A 96 16.18 1.07 -6.54
N MET A 97 17.01 2.10 -6.36
CA MET A 97 16.87 3.39 -7.02
C MET A 97 18.24 3.87 -7.45
N ASP A 98 18.40 4.24 -8.72
CA ASP A 98 19.66 4.73 -9.31
C ASP A 98 20.86 3.79 -9.04
N GLY A 99 20.63 2.49 -9.11
CA GLY A 99 21.65 1.46 -8.85
C GLY A 99 21.99 1.24 -7.38
N ARG A 100 21.39 2.00 -6.46
CA ARG A 100 21.54 1.79 -5.00
C ARG A 100 20.47 0.86 -4.48
N SER A 101 20.87 -0.15 -3.74
CA SER A 101 19.97 -1.10 -3.08
C SER A 101 19.89 -0.80 -1.58
N GLN A 102 18.68 -0.69 -1.07
CA GLN A 102 18.40 -0.60 0.36
C GLN A 102 17.43 -1.71 0.74
N THR A 103 17.73 -2.43 1.81
CA THR A 103 16.88 -3.52 2.32
C THR A 103 16.45 -3.19 3.74
N GLY A 104 15.14 -3.20 3.97
CA GLY A 104 14.53 -3.01 5.29
C GLY A 104 13.89 -4.30 5.80
N LEU A 105 13.72 -4.36 7.12
CA LEU A 105 12.94 -5.39 7.79
C LEU A 105 11.53 -4.86 8.05
N VAL A 106 10.51 -5.62 7.65
CA VAL A 106 9.10 -5.28 7.85
C VAL A 106 8.48 -6.20 8.90
N GLY A 107 7.76 -5.62 9.84
CA GLY A 107 7.03 -6.29 10.90
C GLY A 107 6.04 -5.33 11.56
N CYS A 108 5.31 -5.79 12.56
CA CYS A 108 4.37 -4.99 13.33
C CYS A 108 5.02 -4.43 14.60
N ALA A 109 5.01 -3.12 14.75
CA ALA A 109 5.42 -2.46 15.99
C ALA A 109 4.21 -2.24 16.91
N SER A 110 4.44 -2.25 18.22
CA SER A 110 3.40 -1.95 19.20
C SER A 110 2.92 -0.50 19.09
N ILE A 111 1.60 -0.32 19.02
CA ILE A 111 0.97 1.01 19.03
C ILE A 111 1.26 1.73 20.35
N ASP A 112 1.21 1.02 21.48
CA ASP A 112 1.52 1.60 22.79
C ASP A 112 2.97 2.11 22.87
N ASP A 113 3.91 1.37 22.29
CA ASP A 113 5.31 1.81 22.22
C ASP A 113 5.48 3.06 21.34
N TYR A 114 4.67 3.19 20.29
CA TYR A 114 4.64 4.39 19.45
C TYR A 114 4.04 5.58 20.22
N LEU A 115 2.92 5.40 20.91
CA LEU A 115 2.23 6.45 21.67
C LEU A 115 3.04 6.92 22.87
N ASN A 116 3.78 6.00 23.53
CA ASN A 116 4.60 6.27 24.70
C ASN A 116 6.06 6.67 24.37
N ASP A 117 6.37 7.00 23.11
CA ASP A 117 7.69 7.43 22.65
C ASP A 117 8.84 6.41 22.91
N VAL A 118 8.52 5.15 23.12
CA VAL A 118 9.50 4.04 23.15
C VAL A 118 10.09 3.88 21.74
N ILE A 119 9.25 3.97 20.72
CA ILE A 119 9.64 4.09 19.31
C ILE A 119 9.81 5.57 19.00
N LYS A 120 11.01 5.98 18.61
CA LYS A 120 11.28 7.37 18.26
C LYS A 120 10.64 7.73 16.92
N LYS A 121 9.77 8.73 16.95
CA LYS A 121 9.07 9.23 15.78
C LYS A 121 10.06 10.01 14.91
N HIS A 122 10.14 9.64 13.65
CA HIS A 122 10.90 10.37 12.64
C HIS A 122 10.16 11.63 12.19
N GLU A 123 8.84 11.49 11.97
CA GLU A 123 7.94 12.58 11.60
C GLU A 123 6.68 12.51 12.46
N PHE A 124 6.02 13.65 12.62
CA PHE A 124 4.68 13.68 13.23
C PHE A 124 3.63 13.46 12.15
N THR A 125 2.57 12.73 12.51
CA THR A 125 1.38 12.61 11.66
C THR A 125 0.78 13.99 11.43
N ARG A 126 0.39 14.29 10.23
CA ARG A 126 -0.33 15.53 9.92
C ARG A 126 -1.76 15.44 10.47
N ALA A 127 -2.23 16.54 11.06
CA ALA A 127 -3.56 16.61 11.67
C ALA A 127 -4.72 16.35 10.67
N ASP A 128 -4.48 16.60 9.37
CA ASP A 128 -5.44 16.33 8.30
C ASP A 128 -5.48 14.85 7.86
N LYS A 129 -4.67 13.99 8.50
CA LYS A 129 -4.60 12.54 8.22
C LYS A 129 -4.94 11.66 9.43
N GLU A 130 -5.34 12.30 10.54
CA GLU A 130 -5.86 11.62 11.71
C GLU A 130 -7.37 11.44 11.61
#